data_f98cfb1992076215b8dba22f9412b844
#
_entry.id   f98cfb1992076215b8dba22f9412b844
#
_cell.length_a   1.000
_cell.length_b   1.000
_cell.length_c   1.000
_cell.angle_alpha   90.00
_cell.angle_beta   90.00
_cell.angle_gamma   90.00
#
_symmetry.space_group_name_H-M   'P 1'
#
loop_
_entity.id
_entity.type
_entity.pdbx_description
1 polymer ?
#
loop_
_entity_poly.entity_id
_entity_poly.type
_entity_poly.pdbx_seq_one_letter_code
_entity_poly.pdbx_strand_id
1 'polypeptide(L)'
;MNHDSSQLNEVKRAEHVVVVGAGHAGGRVVQHLVSLGFAGRITLVGDERHPPYERPALSKEWLTSEQEPWSEPSPLNASPLALAPAAFWEPSALRDARIERLHDRAVALDAARRVLTLAGGAELAFDRLVVATGGAPRGGAIRGANLPGVHMLRTIDDSLALRRALRTSRGLAIIGAGVIGMEVASSALDLGVPVTVLEASDRVLARCLPPVVSEWLLREHRARGARVELGVAVEAIVEPANQATGDAKPGRYAVCCKAKAGEQAPSLEPFEVTADTILIAIGVDCAPAFLEGTGLAGRQGVDVDTMCRSPGAPWLHAVGDVAHVLSGTHERGGLRQETWRNAENQALAVAQALVGRPQPYRETPWMWTDQLGNNIQVVGQPDPSDEVVLRGEPGAGPCAALSVRDGRIVAGVLVNAGRERRFLEKLVASATPVDLARLADTRTSLKELAA
;
A
#
# COMPACT_ATOMS: atom_id res chain seq x y z
N MET A 1 14.70 -68.63 -8.87
CA MET A 1 13.75 -67.69 -8.25
C MET A 1 14.33 -66.29 -8.46
N ASN A 2 13.92 -65.66 -9.52
CA ASN A 2 14.35 -64.30 -9.86
C ASN A 2 13.41 -63.32 -9.13
N HIS A 3 13.92 -62.58 -8.20
CA HIS A 3 13.24 -61.38 -7.71
C HIS A 3 13.64 -60.20 -8.60
N ASP A 4 12.69 -59.84 -9.42
CA ASP A 4 12.69 -58.63 -10.24
C ASP A 4 12.45 -57.44 -9.32
N SER A 5 13.50 -56.68 -9.04
CA SER A 5 13.45 -55.43 -8.26
C SER A 5 13.52 -54.25 -9.20
N SER A 6 12.51 -54.11 -10.04
CA SER A 6 12.26 -52.86 -10.77
C SER A 6 11.47 -51.88 -9.90
N GLN A 7 12.11 -51.37 -8.87
CA GLN A 7 11.66 -50.08 -8.27
C GLN A 7 12.10 -48.97 -9.21
N LEU A 8 11.20 -48.62 -10.13
CA LEU A 8 11.27 -47.37 -10.88
C LEU A 8 11.33 -46.20 -9.84
N ASN A 9 12.50 -45.60 -9.69
CA ASN A 9 12.66 -44.31 -9.06
C ASN A 9 11.77 -43.32 -9.83
N GLU A 10 10.53 -43.11 -9.39
CA GLU A 10 9.76 -41.93 -9.79
C GLU A 10 10.60 -40.72 -9.37
N VAL A 11 11.25 -40.09 -10.33
CA VAL A 11 11.86 -38.79 -10.15
C VAL A 11 10.72 -37.85 -9.73
N LYS A 12 10.56 -37.62 -8.43
CA LYS A 12 9.58 -36.65 -7.91
C LYS A 12 9.81 -35.35 -8.65
N ARG A 13 8.84 -34.95 -9.48
CA ARG A 13 8.86 -33.70 -10.20
C ARG A 13 9.07 -32.59 -9.15
N ALA A 14 10.04 -31.71 -9.37
CA ALA A 14 10.29 -30.55 -8.49
C ALA A 14 9.02 -29.69 -8.39
N GLU A 15 8.60 -29.38 -7.18
CA GLU A 15 7.42 -28.53 -6.91
C GLU A 15 7.55 -27.18 -7.61
N HIS A 16 6.49 -26.73 -8.26
CA HIS A 16 6.44 -25.46 -8.98
C HIS A 16 5.57 -24.45 -8.25
N VAL A 17 6.19 -23.36 -7.78
CA VAL A 17 5.52 -22.20 -7.18
C VAL A 17 5.40 -21.12 -8.23
N VAL A 18 4.18 -20.66 -8.51
CA VAL A 18 3.92 -19.46 -9.32
C VAL A 18 3.53 -18.32 -8.41
N VAL A 19 4.22 -17.18 -8.50
CA VAL A 19 3.94 -15.95 -7.77
C VAL A 19 3.41 -14.92 -8.76
N VAL A 20 2.17 -14.46 -8.58
CA VAL A 20 1.51 -13.47 -9.44
C VAL A 20 1.55 -12.10 -8.74
N GLY A 21 2.27 -11.18 -9.35
CA GLY A 21 2.54 -9.83 -8.83
C GLY A 21 4.03 -9.69 -8.47
N ALA A 22 4.80 -8.99 -9.32
CA ALA A 22 6.22 -8.72 -9.13
C ALA A 22 6.47 -7.39 -8.38
N GLY A 23 5.54 -7.02 -7.48
CA GLY A 23 5.71 -5.91 -6.56
C GLY A 23 6.50 -6.30 -5.31
N HIS A 24 6.41 -5.45 -4.25
CA HIS A 24 7.11 -5.64 -2.98
C HIS A 24 6.86 -7.05 -2.39
N ALA A 25 5.61 -7.41 -2.12
CA ALA A 25 5.27 -8.68 -1.48
C ALA A 25 5.72 -9.89 -2.29
N GLY A 26 5.49 -9.90 -3.62
CA GLY A 26 5.90 -11.00 -4.49
C GLY A 26 7.42 -11.14 -4.59
N GLY A 27 8.15 -10.03 -4.68
CA GLY A 27 9.61 -10.03 -4.64
C GLY A 27 10.15 -10.60 -3.33
N ARG A 28 9.55 -10.26 -2.19
CA ARG A 28 9.93 -10.81 -0.87
C ARG A 28 9.63 -12.30 -0.74
N VAL A 29 8.50 -12.78 -1.27
CA VAL A 29 8.22 -14.22 -1.31
C VAL A 29 9.35 -14.96 -2.04
N VAL A 30 9.75 -14.49 -3.22
CA VAL A 30 10.84 -15.11 -4.00
C VAL A 30 12.15 -15.09 -3.23
N GLN A 31 12.53 -13.96 -2.64
CA GLN A 31 13.75 -13.82 -1.83
C GLN A 31 13.76 -14.77 -0.63
N HIS A 32 12.65 -14.85 0.12
CA HIS A 32 12.54 -15.73 1.27
C HIS A 32 12.56 -17.21 0.87
N LEU A 33 11.92 -17.60 -0.24
CA LEU A 33 12.00 -18.98 -0.75
C LEU A 33 13.44 -19.37 -1.04
N VAL A 34 14.22 -18.50 -1.70
CA VAL A 34 15.64 -18.74 -1.96
C VAL A 34 16.43 -18.84 -0.67
N SER A 35 16.28 -17.86 0.24
CA SER A 35 17.03 -17.82 1.50
C SER A 35 16.72 -19.00 2.43
N LEU A 36 15.51 -19.56 2.35
CA LEU A 36 15.08 -20.74 3.12
C LEU A 36 15.42 -22.06 2.43
N GLY A 37 16.05 -22.02 1.24
CA GLY A 37 16.53 -23.21 0.53
C GLY A 37 15.42 -23.98 -0.20
N PHE A 38 14.39 -23.29 -0.72
CA PHE A 38 13.38 -23.95 -1.55
C PHE A 38 14.01 -24.59 -2.79
N ALA A 39 13.82 -25.91 -2.95
CA ALA A 39 14.49 -26.69 -3.99
C ALA A 39 13.68 -26.79 -5.31
N GLY A 40 12.45 -26.27 -5.33
CA GLY A 40 11.56 -26.31 -6.47
C GLY A 40 11.84 -25.22 -7.50
N ARG A 41 10.96 -25.12 -8.51
CA ARG A 41 10.95 -24.06 -9.51
C ARG A 41 10.06 -22.92 -9.03
N ILE A 42 10.49 -21.68 -9.28
CA ILE A 42 9.72 -20.48 -8.99
C ILE A 42 9.50 -19.72 -10.30
N THR A 43 8.26 -19.32 -10.58
CA THR A 43 7.93 -18.40 -11.66
C THR A 43 7.31 -17.15 -11.06
N LEU A 44 7.97 -15.99 -11.25
CA LEU A 44 7.46 -14.67 -10.83
C LEU A 44 6.85 -13.98 -12.05
N VAL A 45 5.54 -13.73 -12.01
CA VAL A 45 4.79 -13.05 -13.08
C VAL A 45 4.46 -11.63 -12.65
N GLY A 46 4.74 -10.65 -13.49
CA GLY A 46 4.40 -9.24 -13.24
C GLY A 46 4.41 -8.41 -14.51
N ASP A 47 3.59 -7.39 -14.54
CA ASP A 47 3.38 -6.49 -15.68
C ASP A 47 4.30 -5.25 -15.68
N GLU A 48 5.07 -5.05 -14.62
CA GLU A 48 6.12 -4.02 -14.57
C GLU A 48 7.44 -4.55 -15.12
N ARG A 49 8.13 -3.75 -15.96
CA ARG A 49 9.44 -4.12 -16.54
C ARG A 49 10.56 -4.17 -15.50
N HIS A 50 10.37 -3.43 -14.41
CA HIS A 50 11.34 -3.27 -13.34
C HIS A 50 11.43 -4.53 -12.47
N PRO A 51 12.59 -4.86 -11.88
CA PRO A 51 12.64 -5.84 -10.80
C PRO A 51 11.78 -5.37 -9.62
N PRO A 52 11.36 -6.27 -8.73
CA PRO A 52 10.64 -5.89 -7.51
C PRO A 52 11.35 -4.79 -6.71
N TYR A 53 10.61 -3.78 -6.27
CA TYR A 53 11.12 -2.62 -5.56
C TYR A 53 10.17 -2.16 -4.46
N GLU A 54 10.68 -1.31 -3.55
CA GLU A 54 9.92 -0.70 -2.47
C GLU A 54 9.12 0.52 -2.97
N ARG A 55 7.84 0.61 -2.58
CA ARG A 55 6.93 1.65 -3.07
C ARG A 55 6.84 2.91 -2.19
N PRO A 56 7.20 2.90 -0.88
CA PRO A 56 6.99 4.07 -0.02
C PRO A 56 7.67 5.36 -0.48
N ALA A 57 8.79 5.26 -1.19
CA ALA A 57 9.52 6.43 -1.69
C ALA A 57 8.85 7.12 -2.90
N LEU A 58 7.92 6.44 -3.59
CA LEU A 58 7.31 6.93 -4.83
C LEU A 58 6.50 8.22 -4.65
N SER A 59 5.91 8.44 -3.47
CA SER A 59 5.15 9.64 -3.11
C SER A 59 5.98 10.72 -2.39
N LYS A 60 7.24 10.42 -2.07
CA LYS A 60 8.13 11.24 -1.23
C LYS A 60 9.41 11.63 -1.98
N GLU A 61 10.55 11.17 -1.48
CA GLU A 61 11.88 11.54 -1.98
C GLU A 61 12.08 11.23 -3.47
N TRP A 62 11.37 10.24 -4.01
CA TRP A 62 11.47 9.94 -5.44
C TRP A 62 10.78 10.99 -6.32
N LEU A 63 9.72 11.66 -5.85
CA LEU A 63 9.09 12.77 -6.56
C LEU A 63 9.97 14.02 -6.57
N THR A 64 10.72 14.27 -5.50
CA THR A 64 11.56 15.47 -5.35
C THR A 64 12.98 15.28 -5.88
N SER A 65 13.40 14.02 -6.13
CA SER A 65 14.73 13.70 -6.65
C SER A 65 14.96 14.24 -8.07
N GLU A 66 16.19 14.65 -8.35
CA GLU A 66 16.64 14.96 -9.71
C GLU A 66 17.28 13.74 -10.42
N GLN A 67 17.48 12.64 -9.69
CA GLN A 67 18.12 11.45 -10.25
C GLN A 67 17.18 10.73 -11.24
N GLU A 68 17.73 10.33 -12.37
CA GLU A 68 17.05 9.43 -13.29
C GLU A 68 17.26 7.97 -12.82
N PRO A 69 16.19 7.14 -12.80
CA PRO A 69 16.24 5.80 -12.23
C PRO A 69 17.18 4.83 -12.98
N TRP A 70 17.56 5.18 -14.20
CA TRP A 70 18.25 4.29 -15.14
C TRP A 70 19.58 4.85 -15.62
N SER A 71 20.12 5.93 -15.02
CA SER A 71 21.48 6.40 -15.33
C SER A 71 22.52 5.39 -14.83
N GLU A 72 23.51 5.07 -15.66
CA GLU A 72 24.65 4.23 -15.25
C GLU A 72 25.60 4.98 -14.29
N PRO A 73 26.04 4.37 -13.18
CA PRO A 73 25.65 3.05 -12.68
C PRO A 73 24.22 3.08 -12.13
N SER A 74 23.44 2.04 -12.43
CA SER A 74 22.01 2.00 -12.09
C SER A 74 21.76 2.37 -10.63
N PRO A 75 21.00 3.43 -10.33
CA PRO A 75 20.71 3.82 -8.96
C PRO A 75 19.90 2.78 -8.18
N LEU A 76 19.35 1.76 -8.83
CA LEU A 76 18.71 0.64 -8.15
C LEU A 76 19.66 -0.11 -7.22
N ASN A 77 20.99 -0.05 -7.45
CA ASN A 77 21.99 -0.64 -6.55
C ASN A 77 22.26 0.20 -5.29
N ALA A 78 21.94 1.49 -5.33
CA ALA A 78 22.10 2.43 -4.23
C ALA A 78 20.78 3.17 -3.91
N SER A 79 19.69 2.85 -4.62
CA SER A 79 18.41 3.50 -4.49
C SER A 79 17.68 3.06 -3.22
N PRO A 80 16.98 3.96 -2.52
CA PRO A 80 16.03 3.59 -1.47
C PRO A 80 14.88 2.71 -1.96
N LEU A 81 14.75 2.51 -3.29
CA LEU A 81 13.77 1.61 -3.89
C LEU A 81 14.25 0.15 -3.99
N ALA A 82 15.55 -0.15 -3.80
CA ALA A 82 16.06 -1.49 -4.00
C ALA A 82 15.54 -2.48 -2.95
N LEU A 83 14.66 -3.39 -3.35
CA LEU A 83 14.15 -4.47 -2.51
C LEU A 83 15.22 -5.52 -2.19
N ALA A 84 16.15 -5.73 -3.11
CA ALA A 84 17.31 -6.62 -2.99
C ALA A 84 18.49 -6.04 -3.76
N PRO A 85 19.73 -6.48 -3.48
CA PRO A 85 20.87 -6.17 -4.34
C PRO A 85 20.52 -6.50 -5.80
N ALA A 86 20.88 -5.62 -6.74
CA ALA A 86 20.58 -5.83 -8.16
C ALA A 86 21.09 -7.18 -8.67
N ALA A 87 22.25 -7.64 -8.15
CA ALA A 87 22.81 -8.94 -8.45
C ALA A 87 21.83 -10.12 -8.21
N PHE A 88 20.89 -10.00 -7.29
CA PHE A 88 19.87 -11.02 -7.05
C PHE A 88 18.92 -11.18 -8.26
N TRP A 89 18.63 -10.08 -8.95
CA TRP A 89 17.71 -10.07 -10.09
C TRP A 89 18.39 -10.25 -11.44
N GLU A 90 19.71 -10.44 -11.45
CA GLU A 90 20.45 -10.73 -12.68
C GLU A 90 20.03 -12.10 -13.27
N PRO A 91 19.95 -12.22 -14.62
CA PRO A 91 19.50 -13.45 -15.26
C PRO A 91 20.30 -14.70 -14.90
N SER A 92 21.60 -14.58 -14.60
CA SER A 92 22.44 -15.69 -14.13
C SER A 92 22.04 -16.15 -12.73
N ALA A 93 21.93 -15.22 -11.77
CA ALA A 93 21.52 -15.52 -10.40
C ALA A 93 20.12 -16.13 -10.35
N LEU A 94 19.18 -15.63 -11.14
CA LEU A 94 17.82 -16.19 -11.23
C LEU A 94 17.85 -17.63 -11.77
N ARG A 95 18.63 -17.91 -12.83
CA ARG A 95 18.75 -19.29 -13.35
C ARG A 95 19.36 -20.25 -12.32
N ASP A 96 20.40 -19.83 -11.64
CA ASP A 96 21.07 -20.63 -10.60
C ASP A 96 20.10 -20.96 -9.45
N ALA A 97 19.24 -20.00 -9.10
CA ALA A 97 18.16 -20.18 -8.11
C ALA A 97 16.89 -20.85 -8.65
N ARG A 98 16.87 -21.28 -9.93
CA ARG A 98 15.69 -21.87 -10.62
C ARG A 98 14.48 -20.95 -10.63
N ILE A 99 14.71 -19.66 -10.78
CA ILE A 99 13.69 -18.61 -10.86
C ILE A 99 13.54 -18.20 -12.32
N GLU A 100 12.31 -18.16 -12.78
CA GLU A 100 11.90 -17.56 -14.04
C GLU A 100 11.11 -16.28 -13.73
N ARG A 101 11.53 -15.14 -14.25
CA ARG A 101 10.78 -13.89 -14.17
C ARG A 101 10.12 -13.63 -15.52
N LEU A 102 8.78 -13.56 -15.53
CA LEU A 102 7.98 -13.29 -16.71
C LEU A 102 7.40 -11.88 -16.64
N HIS A 103 7.70 -11.07 -17.65
CA HIS A 103 7.05 -9.78 -17.85
C HIS A 103 5.75 -10.00 -18.61
N ASP A 104 4.68 -10.32 -17.88
CA ASP A 104 3.35 -10.59 -18.42
C ASP A 104 2.30 -10.42 -17.31
N ARG A 105 1.03 -10.50 -17.68
CA ARG A 105 -0.10 -10.35 -16.76
C ARG A 105 -0.96 -11.62 -16.71
N ALA A 106 -1.30 -12.08 -15.51
CA ALA A 106 -2.29 -13.13 -15.33
C ALA A 106 -3.69 -12.62 -15.71
N VAL A 107 -4.41 -13.36 -16.51
CA VAL A 107 -5.74 -12.98 -17.04
C VAL A 107 -6.84 -13.97 -16.70
N ALA A 108 -6.52 -15.24 -16.45
CA ALA A 108 -7.49 -16.25 -16.03
C ALA A 108 -6.84 -17.37 -15.20
N LEU A 109 -7.64 -18.03 -14.37
CA LEU A 109 -7.24 -19.19 -13.58
C LEU A 109 -8.24 -20.34 -13.79
N ASP A 110 -7.74 -21.47 -14.29
CA ASP A 110 -8.44 -22.75 -14.17
C ASP A 110 -8.05 -23.40 -12.82
N ALA A 111 -8.89 -23.21 -11.82
CA ALA A 111 -8.63 -23.68 -10.46
C ALA A 111 -8.64 -25.22 -10.37
N ALA A 112 -9.43 -25.91 -11.20
CA ALA A 112 -9.52 -27.37 -11.20
C ALA A 112 -8.26 -28.02 -11.78
N ARG A 113 -7.74 -27.45 -12.87
CA ARG A 113 -6.51 -27.92 -13.53
C ARG A 113 -5.23 -27.32 -12.91
N ARG A 114 -5.35 -26.29 -12.09
CA ARG A 114 -4.23 -25.47 -11.57
C ARG A 114 -3.38 -24.91 -12.69
N VAL A 115 -4.03 -24.24 -13.63
CA VAL A 115 -3.39 -23.62 -14.78
C VAL A 115 -3.72 -22.13 -14.79
N LEU A 116 -2.69 -21.30 -14.82
CA LEU A 116 -2.78 -19.85 -14.94
C LEU A 116 -2.57 -19.47 -16.41
N THR A 117 -3.49 -18.68 -16.98
CA THR A 117 -3.35 -18.12 -18.33
C THR A 117 -2.81 -16.72 -18.26
N LEU A 118 -1.80 -16.43 -19.08
CA LEU A 118 -1.18 -15.11 -19.21
C LEU A 118 -1.76 -14.33 -20.41
N ALA A 119 -1.65 -13.01 -20.38
CA ALA A 119 -2.13 -12.13 -21.45
C ALA A 119 -1.45 -12.42 -22.81
N GLY A 120 -0.17 -12.83 -22.81
CA GLY A 120 0.55 -13.29 -23.99
C GLY A 120 0.11 -14.66 -24.52
N GLY A 121 -0.88 -15.30 -23.90
CA GLY A 121 -1.42 -16.61 -24.32
C GLY A 121 -0.69 -17.82 -23.74
N ALA A 122 0.37 -17.64 -22.97
CA ALA A 122 1.05 -18.74 -22.30
C ALA A 122 0.21 -19.31 -21.14
N GLU A 123 0.27 -20.63 -20.95
CA GLU A 123 -0.33 -21.33 -19.82
C GLU A 123 0.76 -21.83 -18.87
N LEU A 124 0.59 -21.59 -17.57
CA LEU A 124 1.48 -22.03 -16.51
C LEU A 124 0.76 -23.00 -15.58
N ALA A 125 1.13 -24.28 -15.65
CA ALA A 125 0.71 -25.27 -14.66
C ALA A 125 1.57 -25.12 -13.40
N PHE A 126 0.96 -25.20 -12.23
CA PHE A 126 1.62 -24.99 -10.94
C PHE A 126 1.18 -26.01 -9.87
N ASP A 127 2.00 -26.18 -8.84
CA ASP A 127 1.65 -26.94 -7.65
C ASP A 127 1.14 -26.00 -6.53
N ARG A 128 1.72 -24.79 -6.44
CA ARG A 128 1.32 -23.71 -5.51
C ARG A 128 1.21 -22.39 -6.26
N LEU A 129 0.21 -21.60 -5.89
CA LEU A 129 -0.01 -20.25 -6.39
C LEU A 129 0.06 -19.25 -5.24
N VAL A 130 0.87 -18.19 -5.40
CA VAL A 130 0.92 -17.06 -4.47
C VAL A 130 0.40 -15.81 -5.18
N VAL A 131 -0.70 -15.27 -4.71
CA VAL A 131 -1.28 -14.02 -5.21
C VAL A 131 -0.68 -12.85 -4.43
N ALA A 132 0.10 -12.02 -5.12
CA ALA A 132 0.82 -10.86 -4.57
C ALA A 132 0.55 -9.58 -5.41
N THR A 133 -0.62 -9.50 -6.04
CA THR A 133 -0.98 -8.44 -6.98
C THR A 133 -1.14 -7.07 -6.32
N GLY A 134 -1.29 -7.02 -5.00
CA GLY A 134 -1.56 -5.77 -4.29
C GLY A 134 -2.92 -5.21 -4.67
N GLY A 135 -2.99 -3.91 -5.00
CA GLY A 135 -4.22 -3.24 -5.44
C GLY A 135 -3.96 -2.28 -6.59
N ALA A 136 -4.95 -2.11 -7.45
CA ALA A 136 -4.97 -1.13 -8.52
C ALA A 136 -5.56 0.20 -8.02
N PRO A 137 -5.02 1.37 -8.40
CA PRO A 137 -5.59 2.65 -8.02
C PRO A 137 -7.04 2.80 -8.48
N ARG A 138 -7.90 3.34 -7.61
CA ARG A 138 -9.27 3.70 -7.96
C ARG A 138 -9.29 5.06 -8.67
N GLY A 139 -10.08 5.17 -9.70
CA GLY A 139 -10.20 6.44 -10.44
C GLY A 139 -11.19 6.38 -11.59
N GLY A 140 -11.43 5.20 -12.15
CA GLY A 140 -12.24 5.03 -13.36
C GLY A 140 -13.70 5.47 -13.27
N ALA A 141 -14.24 5.66 -12.06
CA ALA A 141 -15.60 6.18 -11.87
C ALA A 141 -15.70 7.71 -12.00
N ILE A 142 -14.58 8.44 -11.95
CA ILE A 142 -14.55 9.89 -12.12
C ILE A 142 -14.50 10.20 -13.62
N ARG A 143 -15.52 10.92 -14.12
CA ARG A 143 -15.52 11.36 -15.51
C ARG A 143 -14.28 12.22 -15.79
N GLY A 144 -13.53 11.90 -16.84
CA GLY A 144 -12.27 12.58 -17.20
C GLY A 144 -11.02 12.03 -16.51
N ALA A 145 -11.11 10.93 -15.76
CA ALA A 145 -9.95 10.29 -15.13
C ALA A 145 -8.85 9.85 -16.11
N ASN A 146 -9.17 9.71 -17.41
CA ASN A 146 -8.23 9.29 -18.44
C ASN A 146 -7.65 10.47 -19.25
N LEU A 147 -7.90 11.72 -18.86
CA LEU A 147 -7.32 12.89 -19.51
C LEU A 147 -5.79 12.94 -19.31
N PRO A 148 -5.01 13.45 -20.27
CA PRO A 148 -3.54 13.36 -20.22
C PRO A 148 -2.86 13.98 -19.01
N GLY A 149 -3.45 15.01 -18.39
CA GLY A 149 -2.93 15.66 -17.17
C GLY A 149 -3.42 15.03 -15.87
N VAL A 150 -4.15 13.91 -15.95
CA VAL A 150 -4.64 13.17 -14.78
C VAL A 150 -3.74 11.98 -14.50
N HIS A 151 -3.25 11.91 -13.29
CA HIS A 151 -2.31 10.91 -12.80
C HIS A 151 -2.92 10.08 -11.68
N MET A 152 -2.46 8.85 -11.57
CA MET A 152 -2.57 7.99 -10.40
C MET A 152 -1.16 7.63 -9.97
N LEU A 153 -0.98 7.16 -8.73
CA LEU A 153 0.35 6.82 -8.25
C LEU A 153 0.35 5.41 -7.65
N ARG A 154 0.98 4.47 -8.35
CA ARG A 154 1.18 3.10 -7.90
C ARG A 154 2.55 2.56 -8.27
N THR A 155 3.02 2.84 -9.47
CA THR A 155 4.26 2.31 -10.03
C THR A 155 5.36 3.37 -10.10
N ILE A 156 6.59 2.94 -10.33
CA ILE A 156 7.71 3.86 -10.56
C ILE A 156 7.48 4.71 -11.83
N ASP A 157 6.87 4.12 -12.86
CA ASP A 157 6.56 4.85 -14.10
C ASP A 157 5.51 5.93 -13.86
N ASP A 158 4.50 5.67 -13.01
CA ASP A 158 3.53 6.68 -12.56
C ASP A 158 4.22 7.82 -11.82
N SER A 159 5.13 7.48 -10.89
CA SER A 159 5.90 8.47 -10.12
C SER A 159 6.77 9.34 -11.03
N LEU A 160 7.42 8.74 -12.02
CA LEU A 160 8.22 9.48 -13.02
C LEU A 160 7.35 10.39 -13.88
N ALA A 161 6.18 9.93 -14.32
CA ALA A 161 5.24 10.74 -15.09
C ALA A 161 4.75 11.93 -14.26
N LEU A 162 4.33 11.68 -13.00
CA LEU A 162 3.89 12.73 -12.10
C LEU A 162 5.02 13.72 -11.78
N ARG A 163 6.24 13.25 -11.51
CA ARG A 163 7.42 14.10 -11.29
C ARG A 163 7.70 15.05 -12.47
N ARG A 164 7.62 14.53 -13.71
CA ARG A 164 7.80 15.36 -14.91
C ARG A 164 6.69 16.42 -15.03
N ALA A 165 5.45 16.03 -14.75
CA ALA A 165 4.32 16.96 -14.76
C ALA A 165 4.47 18.06 -13.71
N LEU A 166 4.87 17.72 -12.47
CA LEU A 166 5.04 18.69 -11.38
C LEU A 166 6.11 19.75 -11.66
N ARG A 167 7.19 19.41 -12.39
CA ARG A 167 8.27 20.35 -12.73
C ARG A 167 7.82 21.53 -13.59
N THR A 168 6.73 21.38 -14.34
CA THR A 168 6.20 22.41 -15.23
C THR A 168 4.81 22.89 -14.80
N SER A 169 4.23 22.29 -13.78
CA SER A 169 2.89 22.57 -13.30
C SER A 169 2.81 23.90 -12.57
N ARG A 170 1.79 24.69 -12.85
CA ARG A 170 1.43 25.93 -12.14
C ARG A 170 0.41 25.68 -11.03
N GLY A 171 -0.01 24.44 -10.84
CA GLY A 171 -0.92 24.03 -9.80
C GLY A 171 -1.28 22.55 -9.91
N LEU A 172 -1.30 21.88 -8.77
CA LEU A 172 -1.70 20.49 -8.58
C LEU A 172 -3.03 20.43 -7.85
N ALA A 173 -4.02 19.74 -8.43
CA ALA A 173 -5.22 19.32 -7.71
C ALA A 173 -5.11 17.84 -7.30
N ILE A 174 -5.32 17.53 -6.03
CA ILE A 174 -5.29 16.18 -5.48
C ILE A 174 -6.70 15.79 -5.06
N ILE A 175 -7.20 14.68 -5.58
CA ILE A 175 -8.49 14.11 -5.22
C ILE A 175 -8.24 12.97 -4.23
N GLY A 176 -8.58 13.21 -2.95
CA GLY A 176 -8.36 12.31 -1.82
C GLY A 176 -7.25 12.76 -0.88
N ALA A 177 -7.58 12.98 0.39
CA ALA A 177 -6.65 13.32 1.46
C ALA A 177 -6.25 12.10 2.31
N GLY A 178 -6.07 10.95 1.68
CA GLY A 178 -5.44 9.77 2.29
C GLY A 178 -3.92 9.92 2.37
N VAL A 179 -3.23 8.86 2.81
CA VAL A 179 -1.76 8.87 3.00
C VAL A 179 -1.03 9.32 1.73
N ILE A 180 -1.30 8.68 0.58
CA ILE A 180 -0.61 9.00 -0.68
C ILE A 180 -0.90 10.44 -1.13
N GLY A 181 -2.18 10.88 -1.06
CA GLY A 181 -2.55 12.23 -1.46
C GLY A 181 -1.83 13.30 -0.65
N MET A 182 -1.75 13.12 0.68
CA MET A 182 -1.10 14.08 1.56
C MET A 182 0.43 14.02 1.51
N GLU A 183 1.03 12.86 1.24
CA GLU A 183 2.47 12.75 0.97
C GLU A 183 2.86 13.47 -0.33
N VAL A 184 2.07 13.29 -1.40
CA VAL A 184 2.30 14.00 -2.66
C VAL A 184 2.06 15.50 -2.49
N ALA A 185 1.06 15.91 -1.67
CA ALA A 185 0.86 17.33 -1.33
C ALA A 185 2.11 17.92 -0.67
N SER A 186 2.71 17.20 0.31
CA SER A 186 3.96 17.59 0.95
C SER A 186 5.11 17.74 -0.07
N SER A 187 5.31 16.72 -0.91
CA SER A 187 6.37 16.71 -1.93
C SER A 187 6.19 17.83 -2.97
N ALA A 188 4.95 18.10 -3.40
CA ALA A 188 4.66 19.18 -4.34
C ALA A 188 4.91 20.58 -3.74
N LEU A 189 4.57 20.78 -2.45
CA LEU A 189 4.87 22.02 -1.74
C LEU A 189 6.39 22.23 -1.62
N ASP A 190 7.17 21.21 -1.36
CA ASP A 190 8.63 21.26 -1.33
C ASP A 190 9.23 21.63 -2.71
N LEU A 191 8.57 21.26 -3.80
CA LEU A 191 8.90 21.67 -5.17
C LEU A 191 8.39 23.07 -5.52
N GLY A 192 7.68 23.77 -4.63
CA GLY A 192 7.11 25.11 -4.87
C GLY A 192 5.85 25.09 -5.74
N VAL A 193 5.22 23.94 -5.94
CA VAL A 193 3.97 23.83 -6.72
C VAL A 193 2.78 24.15 -5.85
N PRO A 194 1.90 25.09 -6.23
CA PRO A 194 0.64 25.34 -5.52
C PRO A 194 -0.25 24.09 -5.50
N VAL A 195 -0.76 23.74 -4.30
CA VAL A 195 -1.54 22.51 -4.09
C VAL A 195 -2.95 22.82 -3.62
N THR A 196 -3.94 22.16 -4.25
CA THR A 196 -5.31 22.08 -3.75
C THR A 196 -5.68 20.62 -3.53
N VAL A 197 -6.09 20.25 -2.31
CA VAL A 197 -6.55 18.91 -1.95
C VAL A 197 -8.06 18.92 -1.78
N LEU A 198 -8.75 17.97 -2.41
CA LEU A 198 -10.21 17.79 -2.39
C LEU A 198 -10.53 16.45 -1.71
N GLU A 199 -11.19 16.50 -0.56
CA GLU A 199 -11.48 15.31 0.25
C GLU A 199 -12.98 15.19 0.54
N ALA A 200 -13.51 13.99 0.34
CA ALA A 200 -14.91 13.70 0.58
C ALA A 200 -15.27 13.50 2.06
N SER A 201 -14.28 13.21 2.90
CA SER A 201 -14.44 13.08 4.34
C SER A 201 -14.33 14.44 5.03
N ASP A 202 -14.70 14.47 6.30
CA ASP A 202 -14.63 15.66 7.17
C ASP A 202 -13.21 15.98 7.67
N ARG A 203 -12.23 15.11 7.43
CA ARG A 203 -10.85 15.26 7.90
C ARG A 203 -9.83 14.51 7.03
N VAL A 204 -8.57 14.92 7.08
CA VAL A 204 -7.47 14.25 6.40
C VAL A 204 -7.10 12.95 7.12
N LEU A 205 -6.62 11.94 6.38
CA LEU A 205 -6.22 10.62 6.89
C LEU A 205 -7.26 9.98 7.83
N ALA A 206 -8.56 10.20 7.59
CA ALA A 206 -9.67 9.83 8.47
C ALA A 206 -9.69 8.34 8.87
N ARG A 207 -9.11 7.46 8.04
CA ARG A 207 -9.07 6.00 8.28
C ARG A 207 -7.98 5.54 9.24
N CYS A 208 -6.98 6.39 9.51
CA CYS A 208 -5.79 5.97 10.27
C CYS A 208 -5.36 6.94 11.37
N LEU A 209 -5.86 8.19 11.37
CA LEU A 209 -5.52 9.17 12.41
C LEU A 209 -6.74 9.51 13.26
N PRO A 210 -6.58 9.68 14.57
CA PRO A 210 -7.62 10.27 15.42
C PRO A 210 -7.81 11.75 15.09
N PRO A 211 -9.00 12.35 15.39
CA PRO A 211 -9.34 13.72 15.02
C PRO A 211 -8.25 14.75 15.37
N VAL A 212 -7.72 14.70 16.57
CA VAL A 212 -6.72 15.67 17.07
C VAL A 212 -5.43 15.68 16.22
N VAL A 213 -4.98 14.53 15.74
CA VAL A 213 -3.78 14.45 14.88
C VAL A 213 -4.12 14.83 13.44
N SER A 214 -5.31 14.44 12.94
CA SER A 214 -5.81 14.88 11.63
C SER A 214 -5.91 16.41 11.54
N GLU A 215 -6.48 17.06 12.55
CA GLU A 215 -6.63 18.52 12.61
C GLU A 215 -5.28 19.25 12.68
N TRP A 216 -4.35 18.71 13.48
CA TRP A 216 -2.99 19.24 13.52
C TRP A 216 -2.33 19.15 12.15
N LEU A 217 -2.35 17.97 11.51
CA LEU A 217 -1.73 17.76 10.21
C LEU A 217 -2.36 18.67 9.13
N LEU A 218 -3.68 18.86 9.17
CA LEU A 218 -4.39 19.78 8.29
C LEU A 218 -3.89 21.22 8.46
N ARG A 219 -3.69 21.68 9.72
CA ARG A 219 -3.14 23.01 9.99
C ARG A 219 -1.72 23.16 9.45
N GLU A 220 -0.86 22.14 9.61
CA GLU A 220 0.51 22.13 9.06
C GLU A 220 0.51 22.30 7.54
N HIS A 221 -0.32 21.53 6.82
CA HIS A 221 -0.42 21.63 5.36
C HIS A 221 -0.93 23.01 4.91
N ARG A 222 -1.93 23.55 5.60
CA ARG A 222 -2.46 24.90 5.33
C ARG A 222 -1.43 25.98 5.62
N ALA A 223 -0.67 25.88 6.70
CA ALA A 223 0.41 26.78 7.04
C ALA A 223 1.55 26.80 6.01
N ARG A 224 1.78 25.66 5.34
CA ARG A 224 2.73 25.53 4.22
C ARG A 224 2.13 25.98 2.87
N GLY A 225 0.89 26.46 2.83
CA GLY A 225 0.25 27.04 1.67
C GLY A 225 -0.65 26.07 0.87
N ALA A 226 -0.92 24.87 1.35
CA ALA A 226 -1.91 24.01 0.72
C ALA A 226 -3.34 24.54 0.94
N ARG A 227 -4.14 24.57 -0.11
CA ARG A 227 -5.59 24.72 0.01
C ARG A 227 -6.18 23.31 0.21
N VAL A 228 -6.93 23.10 1.28
CA VAL A 228 -7.56 21.80 1.57
C VAL A 228 -9.05 22.02 1.81
N GLU A 229 -9.86 21.41 0.94
CA GLU A 229 -11.32 21.42 0.98
C GLU A 229 -11.83 20.04 1.43
N LEU A 230 -12.55 20.02 2.54
CA LEU A 230 -13.12 18.83 3.16
C LEU A 230 -14.64 18.77 2.90
N GLY A 231 -15.22 17.57 2.94
CA GLY A 231 -16.63 17.36 2.67
C GLY A 231 -17.02 17.59 1.20
N VAL A 232 -16.05 17.47 0.27
CA VAL A 232 -16.21 17.77 -1.15
C VAL A 232 -16.21 16.49 -1.98
N ALA A 233 -17.25 16.29 -2.79
CA ALA A 233 -17.30 15.24 -3.81
C ALA A 233 -16.89 15.80 -5.17
N VAL A 234 -15.95 15.11 -5.83
CA VAL A 234 -15.56 15.41 -7.20
C VAL A 234 -16.46 14.65 -8.16
N GLU A 235 -17.10 15.36 -9.10
CA GLU A 235 -18.02 14.78 -10.09
C GLU A 235 -17.35 14.51 -11.43
N ALA A 236 -16.47 15.43 -11.85
CA ALA A 236 -15.81 15.35 -13.15
C ALA A 236 -14.51 16.14 -13.17
N ILE A 237 -13.66 15.74 -14.08
CA ILE A 237 -12.52 16.48 -14.57
C ILE A 237 -12.81 16.81 -16.03
N VAL A 238 -12.71 18.06 -16.41
CA VAL A 238 -13.01 18.51 -17.78
C VAL A 238 -11.90 19.41 -18.32
N GLU A 239 -11.70 19.37 -19.62
CA GLU A 239 -10.89 20.37 -20.29
C GLU A 239 -11.68 21.68 -20.37
N PRO A 240 -11.08 22.84 -20.09
CA PRO A 240 -11.78 24.11 -20.19
C PRO A 240 -12.32 24.35 -21.59
N ALA A 241 -13.56 24.81 -21.69
CA ALA A 241 -14.28 25.01 -22.97
C ALA A 241 -13.62 26.04 -23.91
N ASN A 242 -12.62 26.80 -23.44
CA ASN A 242 -11.98 27.89 -24.20
C ASN A 242 -10.71 27.52 -24.98
N GLN A 243 -10.44 26.23 -25.26
CA GLN A 243 -9.33 25.87 -26.16
C GLN A 243 -9.59 26.22 -27.65
N ALA A 244 -10.80 26.63 -27.99
CA ALA A 244 -11.17 26.97 -29.39
C ALA A 244 -10.67 28.34 -29.88
N THR A 245 -10.20 29.22 -29.00
CA THR A 245 -9.63 30.52 -29.40
C THR A 245 -8.13 30.51 -29.14
N GLY A 246 -7.33 30.26 -30.15
CA GLY A 246 -5.87 30.20 -30.33
C GLY A 246 -4.89 30.64 -29.21
N ASP A 247 -5.34 31.14 -28.06
CA ASP A 247 -4.55 31.58 -26.91
C ASP A 247 -4.64 30.66 -25.69
N ALA A 248 -5.29 29.50 -25.82
CA ALA A 248 -5.37 28.53 -24.71
C ALA A 248 -3.99 27.91 -24.44
N LYS A 249 -3.36 28.27 -23.35
CA LYS A 249 -2.19 27.56 -22.86
C LYS A 249 -2.58 26.10 -22.62
N PRO A 250 -1.94 25.11 -23.28
CA PRO A 250 -2.29 23.70 -23.09
C PRO A 250 -2.12 23.29 -21.65
N GLY A 251 -3.06 22.51 -21.13
CA GLY A 251 -2.88 21.77 -19.89
C GLY A 251 -3.61 22.30 -18.66
N ARG A 252 -4.60 23.19 -18.75
CA ARG A 252 -5.46 23.47 -17.57
C ARG A 252 -6.71 22.63 -17.60
N TYR A 253 -7.00 21.99 -16.47
CA TYR A 253 -8.21 21.20 -16.25
C TYR A 253 -9.07 21.89 -15.19
N ALA A 254 -10.39 21.77 -15.32
CA ALA A 254 -11.33 22.13 -14.27
C ALA A 254 -11.83 20.87 -13.56
N VAL A 255 -11.64 20.82 -12.25
CA VAL A 255 -12.18 19.79 -11.37
C VAL A 255 -13.50 20.29 -10.81
N CYS A 256 -14.61 19.71 -11.28
CA CYS A 256 -15.96 20.10 -10.89
C CYS A 256 -16.32 19.43 -9.55
N CYS A 257 -16.66 20.24 -8.58
CA CYS A 257 -16.87 19.86 -7.20
C CYS A 257 -18.25 20.27 -6.71
N LYS A 258 -18.82 19.43 -5.83
CA LYS A 258 -20.01 19.79 -5.04
C LYS A 258 -19.83 19.40 -3.59
N ALA A 259 -20.66 19.97 -2.69
CA ALA A 259 -20.75 19.46 -1.34
C ALA A 259 -21.14 17.98 -1.34
N LYS A 260 -20.48 17.18 -0.52
CA LYS A 260 -20.91 15.81 -0.28
C LYS A 260 -22.21 15.87 0.55
N ALA A 261 -23.28 15.23 0.08
CA ALA A 261 -24.54 15.17 0.79
C ALA A 261 -24.35 14.50 2.18
N GLY A 262 -24.74 15.16 3.25
CA GLY A 262 -24.70 14.69 4.63
C GLY A 262 -25.45 15.67 5.54
N GLU A 263 -25.96 15.18 6.66
CA GLU A 263 -26.89 15.90 7.55
C GLU A 263 -26.35 17.19 8.19
N GLN A 264 -25.04 17.52 8.05
CA GLN A 264 -24.40 18.69 8.69
C GLN A 264 -23.50 19.52 7.77
N ALA A 265 -23.44 19.23 6.46
CA ALA A 265 -22.65 20.07 5.56
C ALA A 265 -23.43 21.33 5.21
N PRO A 266 -22.85 22.55 5.35
CA PRO A 266 -23.45 23.72 4.72
C PRO A 266 -23.58 23.43 3.22
N SER A 267 -24.66 23.89 2.60
CA SER A 267 -24.86 23.76 1.15
C SER A 267 -23.79 24.61 0.42
N LEU A 268 -22.62 24.00 0.19
CA LEU A 268 -21.64 24.62 -0.69
C LEU A 268 -22.21 24.59 -2.10
N GLU A 269 -22.37 25.73 -2.71
CA GLU A 269 -22.66 25.82 -4.14
C GLU A 269 -21.57 25.06 -4.92
N PRO A 270 -21.93 24.43 -6.04
CA PRO A 270 -20.95 23.79 -6.92
C PRO A 270 -19.85 24.78 -7.29
N PHE A 271 -18.61 24.33 -7.25
CA PHE A 271 -17.45 25.15 -7.58
C PHE A 271 -16.44 24.37 -8.40
N GLU A 272 -15.51 25.06 -9.01
CA GLU A 272 -14.45 24.45 -9.82
C GLU A 272 -13.07 24.80 -9.25
N VAL A 273 -12.17 23.83 -9.33
CA VAL A 273 -10.75 23.99 -9.05
C VAL A 273 -9.97 23.81 -10.33
N THR A 274 -9.19 24.80 -10.72
CA THR A 274 -8.38 24.76 -11.94
C THR A 274 -6.95 24.36 -11.61
N ALA A 275 -6.42 23.34 -12.32
CA ALA A 275 -5.04 22.88 -12.17
C ALA A 275 -4.44 22.42 -13.50
N ASP A 276 -3.12 22.42 -13.62
CA ASP A 276 -2.40 21.89 -14.77
C ASP A 276 -2.16 20.38 -14.64
N THR A 277 -2.02 19.90 -13.40
CA THR A 277 -1.80 18.50 -13.04
C THR A 277 -2.85 18.04 -12.04
N ILE A 278 -3.37 16.86 -12.21
CA ILE A 278 -4.36 16.27 -11.28
C ILE A 278 -3.86 14.91 -10.82
N LEU A 279 -3.93 14.66 -9.50
CA LEU A 279 -3.68 13.35 -8.93
C LEU A 279 -4.97 12.78 -8.34
N ILE A 280 -5.34 11.57 -8.74
CA ILE A 280 -6.42 10.80 -8.11
C ILE A 280 -5.80 9.83 -7.09
N ALA A 281 -6.10 10.01 -5.80
CA ALA A 281 -5.56 9.26 -4.67
C ALA A 281 -6.65 8.77 -3.70
N ILE A 282 -7.75 8.21 -4.23
CA ILE A 282 -8.96 7.79 -3.48
C ILE A 282 -8.92 6.33 -3.01
N GLY A 283 -7.75 5.70 -2.99
CA GLY A 283 -7.52 4.34 -2.55
C GLY A 283 -7.33 3.34 -3.68
N VAL A 284 -7.31 2.06 -3.33
CA VAL A 284 -7.03 0.95 -4.25
C VAL A 284 -8.15 -0.08 -4.27
N ASP A 285 -8.26 -0.81 -5.36
CA ASP A 285 -9.08 -2.00 -5.51
C ASP A 285 -8.18 -3.23 -5.51
N CYS A 286 -8.44 -4.15 -4.60
CA CYS A 286 -7.61 -5.33 -4.38
C CYS A 286 -8.25 -6.63 -4.92
N ALA A 287 -9.30 -6.56 -5.71
CA ALA A 287 -9.90 -7.71 -6.35
C ALA A 287 -9.11 -8.11 -7.62
N PRO A 288 -8.40 -9.25 -7.63
CA PRO A 288 -7.62 -9.65 -8.79
C PRO A 288 -8.53 -10.15 -9.92
N ALA A 289 -8.56 -9.47 -11.06
CA ALA A 289 -9.45 -9.79 -12.18
C ALA A 289 -9.30 -11.24 -12.69
N PHE A 290 -8.09 -11.81 -12.66
CA PHE A 290 -7.86 -13.19 -13.10
C PHE A 290 -8.49 -14.27 -12.19
N LEU A 291 -8.97 -13.89 -11.00
CA LEU A 291 -9.72 -14.75 -10.08
C LEU A 291 -11.23 -14.56 -10.18
N GLU A 292 -11.70 -13.66 -11.04
CA GLU A 292 -13.13 -13.45 -11.23
C GLU A 292 -13.85 -14.74 -11.65
N GLY A 293 -15.00 -15.02 -11.05
CA GLY A 293 -15.77 -16.24 -11.29
C GLY A 293 -15.25 -17.52 -10.63
N THR A 294 -14.05 -17.52 -10.02
CA THR A 294 -13.48 -18.72 -9.35
C THR A 294 -14.01 -18.93 -7.93
N GLY A 295 -14.62 -17.93 -7.32
CA GLY A 295 -15.01 -17.94 -5.91
C GLY A 295 -13.85 -17.82 -4.90
N LEU A 296 -12.60 -17.58 -5.38
CA LEU A 296 -11.39 -17.51 -4.54
C LEU A 296 -11.03 -16.09 -4.11
N ALA A 297 -11.69 -15.08 -4.68
CA ALA A 297 -11.52 -13.69 -4.31
C ALA A 297 -12.85 -12.95 -4.25
N GLY A 298 -12.95 -11.97 -3.36
CA GLY A 298 -14.09 -11.08 -3.22
C GLY A 298 -13.68 -9.61 -3.34
N ARG A 299 -14.58 -8.69 -2.99
CA ARG A 299 -14.31 -7.24 -3.01
C ARG A 299 -13.18 -6.80 -2.08
N GLN A 300 -12.91 -7.57 -1.02
CA GLN A 300 -11.83 -7.31 -0.07
C GLN A 300 -10.49 -7.92 -0.50
N GLY A 301 -10.43 -8.64 -1.61
CA GLY A 301 -9.27 -9.39 -2.06
C GLY A 301 -9.44 -10.89 -1.89
N VAL A 302 -8.36 -11.59 -1.62
CA VAL A 302 -8.34 -13.05 -1.42
C VAL A 302 -8.44 -13.38 0.07
N ASP A 303 -9.48 -14.11 0.45
CA ASP A 303 -9.64 -14.58 1.83
C ASP A 303 -8.57 -15.63 2.17
N VAL A 304 -7.86 -15.41 3.26
CA VAL A 304 -6.80 -16.30 3.77
C VAL A 304 -6.89 -16.52 5.28
N ASP A 305 -6.41 -17.67 5.72
CA ASP A 305 -6.20 -17.96 7.15
C ASP A 305 -4.95 -17.24 7.71
N THR A 306 -4.63 -17.48 8.97
CA THR A 306 -3.42 -16.93 9.61
C THR A 306 -2.11 -17.49 9.04
N MET A 307 -2.15 -18.49 8.16
CA MET A 307 -1.00 -18.97 7.39
C MET A 307 -0.93 -18.32 5.99
N CYS A 308 -1.71 -17.26 5.76
CA CYS A 308 -1.87 -16.62 4.46
C CYS A 308 -2.33 -17.59 3.36
N ARG A 309 -3.07 -18.66 3.71
CA ARG A 309 -3.55 -19.71 2.81
C ARG A 309 -5.06 -19.59 2.65
N SER A 310 -5.55 -19.74 1.41
CA SER A 310 -6.99 -19.71 1.14
C SER A 310 -7.68 -20.96 1.73
N PRO A 311 -8.73 -20.79 2.55
CA PRO A 311 -9.49 -21.91 3.12
C PRO A 311 -10.12 -22.80 2.05
N GLY A 312 -10.58 -22.22 0.95
CA GLY A 312 -11.23 -22.93 -0.16
C GLY A 312 -10.26 -23.64 -1.13
N ALA A 313 -8.95 -23.27 -1.09
CA ALA A 313 -7.94 -23.78 -2.01
C ALA A 313 -6.57 -23.86 -1.31
N PRO A 314 -6.21 -24.97 -0.64
CA PRO A 314 -4.98 -25.08 0.15
C PRO A 314 -3.69 -24.91 -0.64
N TRP A 315 -3.75 -24.94 -1.96
CA TRP A 315 -2.65 -24.68 -2.89
C TRP A 315 -2.47 -23.19 -3.21
N LEU A 316 -3.42 -22.32 -2.80
CA LEU A 316 -3.41 -20.89 -3.04
C LEU A 316 -3.08 -20.14 -1.76
N HIS A 317 -2.15 -19.20 -1.86
CA HIS A 317 -1.77 -18.24 -0.82
C HIS A 317 -1.96 -16.83 -1.34
N ALA A 318 -2.16 -15.85 -0.44
CA ALA A 318 -2.14 -14.45 -0.81
C ALA A 318 -1.34 -13.62 0.21
N VAL A 319 -0.64 -12.58 -0.28
CA VAL A 319 0.24 -11.72 0.53
C VAL A 319 0.13 -10.25 0.12
N GLY A 320 0.35 -9.35 1.08
CA GLY A 320 0.29 -7.89 0.89
C GLY A 320 -1.15 -7.38 0.81
N ASP A 321 -1.37 -6.28 0.09
CA ASP A 321 -2.65 -5.54 0.09
C ASP A 321 -3.84 -6.39 -0.42
N VAL A 322 -3.58 -7.42 -1.23
CA VAL A 322 -4.60 -8.32 -1.77
C VAL A 322 -5.10 -9.36 -0.76
N ALA A 323 -4.33 -9.61 0.31
CA ALA A 323 -4.67 -10.61 1.30
C ALA A 323 -5.65 -10.07 2.35
N HIS A 324 -6.81 -10.71 2.48
CA HIS A 324 -7.78 -10.46 3.52
C HIS A 324 -7.73 -11.59 4.55
N VAL A 325 -7.10 -11.34 5.68
CA VAL A 325 -6.86 -12.35 6.72
C VAL A 325 -8.13 -12.54 7.56
N LEU A 326 -8.72 -13.73 7.46
CA LEU A 326 -9.85 -14.13 8.28
C LEU A 326 -9.34 -14.52 9.67
N SER A 327 -9.68 -13.77 10.69
CA SER A 327 -9.36 -14.13 12.07
C SER A 327 -10.62 -14.03 12.92
N GLY A 328 -10.87 -15.04 13.75
CA GLY A 328 -11.98 -15.03 14.70
C GLY A 328 -11.87 -13.97 15.81
N THR A 329 -10.76 -13.21 15.82
CA THR A 329 -10.51 -12.14 16.80
C THR A 329 -10.89 -10.75 16.30
N HIS A 330 -11.22 -10.59 15.02
CA HIS A 330 -11.68 -9.32 14.46
C HIS A 330 -13.20 -9.29 14.36
N GLU A 331 -13.84 -8.41 15.11
CA GLU A 331 -15.32 -8.21 15.15
C GLU A 331 -15.93 -7.94 13.76
N ARG A 332 -15.14 -7.57 12.76
CA ARG A 332 -15.56 -7.24 11.40
C ARG A 332 -15.29 -8.35 10.36
N GLY A 333 -15.08 -9.59 10.79
CA GLY A 333 -14.96 -10.75 9.89
C GLY A 333 -13.62 -10.93 9.17
N GLY A 334 -12.63 -10.06 9.40
CA GLY A 334 -11.30 -10.16 8.81
C GLY A 334 -10.56 -8.84 8.76
N LEU A 335 -9.26 -8.90 8.42
CA LEU A 335 -8.39 -7.73 8.35
C LEU A 335 -7.60 -7.72 7.04
N ARG A 336 -7.69 -6.62 6.30
CA ARG A 336 -6.84 -6.31 5.15
C ARG A 336 -5.96 -5.10 5.47
N GLN A 337 -4.66 -5.26 5.31
CA GLN A 337 -3.66 -4.24 5.63
C GLN A 337 -2.89 -3.82 4.38
N GLU A 338 -2.98 -2.55 4.01
CA GLU A 338 -2.26 -1.94 2.90
C GLU A 338 -0.96 -1.30 3.42
N THR A 339 -0.06 -2.12 4.00
CA THR A 339 1.16 -1.61 4.62
C THR A 339 2.41 -2.35 4.16
N TRP A 340 3.54 -1.65 4.13
CA TRP A 340 4.85 -2.19 3.82
C TRP A 340 5.19 -3.41 4.70
N ARG A 341 4.99 -3.27 6.02
CA ARG A 341 5.31 -4.33 6.99
C ARG A 341 4.45 -5.58 6.81
N ASN A 342 3.17 -5.39 6.47
CA ASN A 342 2.28 -6.51 6.17
C ASN A 342 2.80 -7.32 4.97
N ALA A 343 3.22 -6.62 3.89
CA ALA A 343 3.79 -7.27 2.71
C ALA A 343 5.06 -8.06 3.04
N GLU A 344 5.97 -7.50 3.87
CA GLU A 344 7.20 -8.16 4.35
C GLU A 344 6.90 -9.45 5.13
N ASN A 345 6.07 -9.34 6.16
CA ASN A 345 5.89 -10.41 7.13
C ASN A 345 4.97 -11.53 6.60
N GLN A 346 3.97 -11.20 5.79
CA GLN A 346 3.17 -12.22 5.10
C GLN A 346 4.00 -12.98 4.07
N ALA A 347 4.90 -12.31 3.34
CA ALA A 347 5.81 -12.96 2.41
C ALA A 347 6.70 -13.99 3.10
N LEU A 348 7.26 -13.65 4.27
CA LEU A 348 8.04 -14.58 5.09
C LEU A 348 7.18 -15.76 5.57
N ALA A 349 5.98 -15.50 6.09
CA ALA A 349 5.08 -16.56 6.58
C ALA A 349 4.72 -17.55 5.48
N VAL A 350 4.40 -17.07 4.27
CA VAL A 350 4.12 -17.93 3.11
C VAL A 350 5.35 -18.73 2.68
N ALA A 351 6.52 -18.09 2.60
CA ALA A 351 7.75 -18.79 2.24
C ALA A 351 8.09 -19.91 3.25
N GLN A 352 7.94 -19.64 4.55
CA GLN A 352 8.09 -20.65 5.61
C GLN A 352 7.10 -21.81 5.46
N ALA A 353 5.83 -21.51 5.15
CA ALA A 353 4.82 -22.53 4.94
C ALA A 353 5.15 -23.42 3.73
N LEU A 354 5.63 -22.82 2.63
CA LEU A 354 5.99 -23.52 1.39
C LEU A 354 7.23 -24.42 1.54
N VAL A 355 8.15 -24.09 2.47
CA VAL A 355 9.29 -24.98 2.80
C VAL A 355 8.99 -25.95 3.94
N GLY A 356 7.71 -26.13 4.33
CA GLY A 356 7.30 -27.08 5.35
C GLY A 356 7.54 -26.64 6.79
N ARG A 357 7.72 -25.33 7.04
CA ARG A 357 7.93 -24.73 8.37
C ARG A 357 6.87 -23.67 8.69
N PRO A 358 5.55 -23.99 8.64
CA PRO A 358 4.49 -23.00 8.75
C PRO A 358 4.53 -22.31 10.12
N GLN A 359 4.38 -20.98 10.11
CA GLN A 359 4.22 -20.15 11.30
C GLN A 359 3.01 -19.24 11.09
N PRO A 360 2.13 -19.12 12.10
CA PRO A 360 0.99 -18.20 11.99
C PRO A 360 1.47 -16.75 11.88
N TYR A 361 0.95 -16.04 10.86
CA TYR A 361 1.10 -14.61 10.76
C TYR A 361 0.31 -13.94 11.90
N ARG A 362 1.02 -13.24 12.76
CA ARG A 362 0.46 -12.50 13.91
C ARG A 362 1.21 -11.20 14.07
N GLU A 363 0.73 -10.17 13.42
CA GLU A 363 1.36 -8.86 13.47
C GLU A 363 0.41 -7.82 14.04
N THR A 364 0.93 -6.97 14.92
CA THR A 364 0.29 -5.71 15.24
C THR A 364 0.39 -4.81 14.01
N PRO A 365 -0.72 -4.32 13.45
CA PRO A 365 -0.68 -3.41 12.31
C PRO A 365 0.25 -2.24 12.59
N TRP A 366 1.07 -1.90 11.61
CA TRP A 366 1.94 -0.73 11.68
C TRP A 366 2.15 -0.13 10.30
N MET A 367 2.08 1.19 10.25
CA MET A 367 2.45 1.99 9.09
C MET A 367 3.13 3.29 9.53
N TRP A 368 3.77 3.96 8.59
CA TRP A 368 4.27 5.31 8.79
C TRP A 368 3.98 6.18 7.57
N THR A 369 4.04 7.48 7.79
CA THR A 369 4.05 8.48 6.73
C THR A 369 4.98 9.62 7.13
N ASP A 370 5.69 10.18 6.15
CA ASP A 370 6.56 11.33 6.33
C ASP A 370 5.99 12.49 5.53
N GLN A 371 5.64 13.59 6.22
CA GLN A 371 4.98 14.74 5.61
C GLN A 371 5.47 16.02 6.28
N LEU A 372 5.87 17.02 5.49
CA LEU A 372 6.29 18.34 5.95
C LEU A 372 7.40 18.27 7.04
N GLY A 373 8.31 17.31 6.91
CA GLY A 373 9.38 17.07 7.87
C GLY A 373 8.95 16.33 9.15
N ASN A 374 7.70 15.88 9.24
CA ASN A 374 7.20 15.12 10.39
C ASN A 374 7.09 13.63 10.06
N ASN A 375 7.59 12.78 10.96
CA ASN A 375 7.39 11.34 10.92
C ASN A 375 6.18 10.95 11.78
N ILE A 376 5.16 10.39 11.16
CA ILE A 376 3.93 9.95 11.81
C ILE A 376 3.84 8.43 11.69
N GLN A 377 3.76 7.73 12.82
CA GLN A 377 3.64 6.28 12.86
C GLN A 377 2.32 5.87 13.50
N VAL A 378 1.62 4.94 12.89
CA VAL A 378 0.38 4.37 13.41
C VAL A 378 0.62 2.93 13.78
N VAL A 379 0.30 2.56 15.00
CA VAL A 379 0.36 1.20 15.56
C VAL A 379 -1.04 0.76 15.94
N GLY A 380 -1.42 -0.46 15.57
CA GLY A 380 -2.77 -0.96 15.78
C GLY A 380 -3.77 -0.39 14.78
N GLN A 381 -5.06 -0.50 15.10
CA GLN A 381 -6.15 0.02 14.29
C GLN A 381 -7.03 0.95 15.13
N PRO A 382 -6.83 2.28 15.05
CA PRO A 382 -7.70 3.23 15.73
C PRO A 382 -9.12 3.17 15.15
N ASP A 383 -10.11 3.26 16.03
CA ASP A 383 -11.52 3.41 15.66
C ASP A 383 -12.00 4.80 16.10
N PRO A 384 -12.88 5.46 15.34
CA PRO A 384 -13.42 6.77 15.74
C PRO A 384 -14.16 6.78 17.09
N SER A 385 -14.62 5.62 17.57
CA SER A 385 -15.29 5.46 18.85
C SER A 385 -14.34 5.26 20.04
N ASP A 386 -13.03 5.06 19.79
CA ASP A 386 -12.06 4.88 20.86
C ASP A 386 -11.86 6.16 21.68
N GLU A 387 -11.68 6.02 22.99
CA GLU A 387 -11.19 7.11 23.82
C GLU A 387 -9.73 7.44 23.46
N VAL A 388 -9.43 8.71 23.24
CA VAL A 388 -8.07 9.15 22.84
C VAL A 388 -7.37 9.82 24.01
N VAL A 389 -6.28 9.25 24.49
CA VAL A 389 -5.40 9.82 25.51
C VAL A 389 -4.18 10.45 24.84
N LEU A 390 -4.00 11.76 25.04
CA LEU A 390 -2.86 12.50 24.52
C LEU A 390 -1.69 12.47 25.49
N ARG A 391 -0.49 12.31 24.94
CA ARG A 391 0.80 12.43 25.61
C ARG A 391 1.64 13.45 24.84
N GLY A 392 1.75 14.66 25.38
CA GLY A 392 2.32 15.80 24.68
C GLY A 392 1.29 16.42 23.71
N GLU A 393 1.74 17.42 22.95
CA GLU A 393 0.91 18.17 22.01
C GLU A 393 1.49 18.09 20.60
N PRO A 394 0.69 17.70 19.59
CA PRO A 394 1.13 17.70 18.20
C PRO A 394 1.59 19.11 17.77
N GLY A 395 2.83 19.20 17.24
CA GLY A 395 3.46 20.47 16.84
C GLY A 395 4.32 21.13 17.91
N ALA A 396 4.14 20.84 19.19
CA ALA A 396 5.03 21.35 20.24
C ALA A 396 6.27 20.48 20.48
N GLY A 397 6.31 19.27 19.90
CA GLY A 397 7.40 18.32 20.04
C GLY A 397 6.94 16.87 19.78
N PRO A 398 7.77 15.88 20.14
CA PRO A 398 7.36 14.47 20.07
C PRO A 398 6.12 14.21 20.92
N CYS A 399 5.10 13.59 20.35
CA CYS A 399 3.87 13.28 21.06
C CYS A 399 3.27 11.92 20.63
N ALA A 400 2.31 11.44 21.45
CA ALA A 400 1.54 10.26 21.14
C ALA A 400 0.04 10.50 21.40
N ALA A 401 -0.81 10.01 20.50
CA ALA A 401 -2.25 9.91 20.67
C ALA A 401 -2.61 8.44 20.77
N LEU A 402 -3.03 7.98 21.94
CA LEU A 402 -3.26 6.56 22.25
C LEU A 402 -4.76 6.29 22.26
N SER A 403 -5.20 5.33 21.43
CA SER A 403 -6.59 4.86 21.38
C SER A 403 -6.81 3.79 22.44
N VAL A 404 -7.78 4.04 23.31
CA VAL A 404 -8.14 3.15 24.42
C VAL A 404 -9.58 2.67 24.23
N ARG A 405 -9.78 1.36 24.36
CA ARG A 405 -11.08 0.69 24.33
C ARG A 405 -11.14 -0.29 25.48
N ASP A 406 -12.21 -0.25 26.29
CA ASP A 406 -12.40 -1.10 27.45
C ASP A 406 -11.18 -1.11 28.41
N GLY A 407 -10.59 0.09 28.62
CA GLY A 407 -9.42 0.27 29.48
C GLY A 407 -8.13 -0.35 28.95
N ARG A 408 -8.04 -0.66 27.65
CA ARG A 408 -6.85 -1.25 26.99
C ARG A 408 -6.41 -0.40 25.83
N ILE A 409 -5.10 -0.30 25.60
CA ILE A 409 -4.56 0.36 24.41
C ILE A 409 -4.78 -0.57 23.22
N VAL A 410 -5.57 -0.13 22.22
CA VAL A 410 -5.87 -0.87 21.00
C VAL A 410 -5.11 -0.34 19.79
N ALA A 411 -4.70 0.94 19.84
CA ALA A 411 -3.91 1.58 18.81
C ALA A 411 -3.20 2.82 19.36
N GLY A 412 -2.34 3.42 18.54
CA GLY A 412 -1.78 4.73 18.85
C GLY A 412 -1.05 5.33 17.67
N VAL A 413 -0.98 6.64 17.67
CA VAL A 413 -0.27 7.45 16.68
C VAL A 413 0.89 8.16 17.38
N LEU A 414 2.09 7.97 16.86
CA LEU A 414 3.31 8.63 17.32
C LEU A 414 3.70 9.72 16.31
N VAL A 415 3.83 10.95 16.74
CA VAL A 415 4.32 12.06 15.92
C VAL A 415 5.73 12.41 16.41
N ASN A 416 6.72 12.24 15.53
CA ASN A 416 8.15 12.47 15.82
C ASN A 416 8.68 11.67 17.03
N ALA A 417 7.96 10.63 17.46
CA ALA A 417 8.24 9.80 18.64
C ALA A 417 8.58 8.35 18.27
N GLY A 418 9.21 8.11 17.11
CA GLY A 418 9.45 6.76 16.56
C GLY A 418 10.22 5.81 17.49
N ARG A 419 11.01 6.33 18.45
CA ARG A 419 11.72 5.52 19.45
C ARG A 419 10.77 4.79 20.41
N GLU A 420 9.54 5.30 20.59
CA GLU A 420 8.51 4.72 21.45
C GLU A 420 7.73 3.58 20.77
N ARG A 421 7.87 3.40 19.44
CA ARG A 421 7.08 2.45 18.64
C ARG A 421 7.06 1.04 19.20
N ARG A 422 8.23 0.46 19.50
CA ARG A 422 8.34 -0.93 19.98
C ARG A 422 7.59 -1.16 21.31
N PHE A 423 7.52 -0.14 22.15
CA PHE A 423 6.81 -0.23 23.43
C PHE A 423 5.30 -0.12 23.21
N LEU A 424 4.88 0.76 22.29
CA LEU A 424 3.48 0.85 21.90
C LEU A 424 3.00 -0.45 21.23
N GLU A 425 3.80 -1.06 20.34
CA GLU A 425 3.49 -2.37 19.75
C GLU A 425 3.29 -3.44 20.83
N LYS A 426 4.15 -3.46 21.85
CA LYS A 426 4.02 -4.41 22.99
C LYS A 426 2.73 -4.16 23.77
N LEU A 427 2.40 -2.90 24.08
CA LEU A 427 1.18 -2.53 24.79
C LEU A 427 -0.10 -2.91 24.03
N VAL A 428 -0.13 -2.64 22.72
CA VAL A 428 -1.25 -3.03 21.85
C VAL A 428 -1.37 -4.56 21.76
N ALA A 429 -0.26 -5.27 21.57
CA ALA A 429 -0.26 -6.72 21.44
C ALA A 429 -0.64 -7.45 22.75
N SER A 430 -0.23 -6.93 23.90
CA SER A 430 -0.54 -7.53 25.20
C SER A 430 -1.97 -7.31 25.65
N ALA A 431 -2.65 -6.27 25.10
CA ALA A 431 -3.98 -5.86 25.51
C ALA A 431 -4.12 -5.72 27.06
N THR A 432 -3.03 -5.32 27.73
CA THR A 432 -3.01 -5.14 29.19
C THR A 432 -3.87 -3.95 29.59
N PRO A 433 -4.71 -4.06 30.63
CA PRO A 433 -5.42 -2.91 31.18
C PRO A 433 -4.48 -1.80 31.62
N VAL A 434 -4.84 -0.55 31.35
CA VAL A 434 -4.03 0.62 31.67
C VAL A 434 -4.81 1.58 32.56
N ASP A 435 -4.10 2.23 33.48
CA ASP A 435 -4.61 3.38 34.23
C ASP A 435 -4.51 4.61 33.34
N LEU A 436 -5.65 5.26 33.02
CA LEU A 436 -5.71 6.41 32.12
C LEU A 436 -4.93 7.62 32.67
N ALA A 437 -4.95 7.86 33.97
CA ALA A 437 -4.20 8.97 34.58
C ALA A 437 -2.69 8.74 34.44
N ARG A 438 -2.23 7.52 34.71
CA ARG A 438 -0.83 7.13 34.49
C ARG A 438 -0.46 7.14 33.00
N LEU A 439 -1.40 6.75 32.12
CA LEU A 439 -1.21 6.78 30.68
C LEU A 439 -1.02 8.21 30.17
N ALA A 440 -1.77 9.18 30.67
CA ALA A 440 -1.66 10.59 30.30
C ALA A 440 -0.40 11.28 30.84
N ASP A 441 0.18 10.77 31.94
CA ASP A 441 1.38 11.36 32.55
C ASP A 441 2.62 11.14 31.66
N THR A 442 3.11 12.22 31.03
CA THR A 442 4.29 12.18 30.15
C THR A 442 5.60 11.87 30.88
N ARG A 443 5.65 11.96 32.22
CA ARG A 443 6.82 11.57 33.03
C ARG A 443 6.99 10.06 33.11
N THR A 444 5.91 9.30 32.93
CA THR A 444 5.95 7.85 32.82
C THR A 444 6.16 7.46 31.37
N SER A 445 7.26 6.86 30.97
CA SER A 445 7.52 6.47 29.59
C SER A 445 6.64 5.30 29.13
N LEU A 446 6.42 5.16 27.79
CA LEU A 446 5.74 3.96 27.25
C LEU A 446 6.53 2.68 27.56
N LYS A 447 7.85 2.78 27.74
CA LYS A 447 8.70 1.65 28.18
C LYS A 447 8.30 1.15 29.57
N GLU A 448 8.08 2.06 30.51
CA GLU A 448 7.67 1.70 31.88
C GLU A 448 6.23 1.17 31.94
N LEU A 449 5.35 1.65 31.05
CA LEU A 449 4.00 1.11 30.91
C LEU A 449 3.97 -0.29 30.26
N ALA A 450 4.98 -0.63 29.45
CA ALA A 450 5.12 -1.89 28.75
C ALA A 450 5.97 -2.93 29.52
N ALA A 451 6.53 -2.56 30.66
CA ALA A 451 7.33 -3.45 31.50
C ALA A 451 6.45 -4.44 32.26
#